data_c94b135889517e74179f638aa6be8a81
#
_entry.id   c94b135889517e74179f638aa6be8a81
#
_cell.length_a   1.000
_cell.length_b   1.000
_cell.length_c   1.000
_cell.angle_alpha   90.00
_cell.angle_beta   90.00
_cell.angle_gamma   90.00
#
_symmetry.space_group_name_H-M   'P 1'
#
loop_
_entity.id
_entity.type
_entity.pdbx_description
1 polymer ?
#
loop_
_entity_poly.entity_id
_entity_poly.type
_entity_poly.pdbx_seq_one_letter_code
_entity_poly.pdbx_strand_id
1 'polypeptide(L)'
;GKNHAKYFDSNGWLYNTKERFDLFYPSYGDTYPTYSGAIGMTYEQGGSGRAGLGVQTANGDTLTLKVRIAQHLSTGLSTVEVASKNVAKLNEEFRKFYLTKDYKYKSFVLNGQEDHLKALTKLLDQHQLTYSYGTGSMVKGFNYTTGMAGSFKTNSESLIISTNQTRGTLVKVLFEPNARLSDSLTYDITAWSLPYAYGLKAIASETLVNGMAKAESTVIKENSISDAYAILTDWNGMDDARFLAELYQKNIRVRQAQKPFTLDGNRYERGSLIITKVDNERITNLSAILIEAANKYQKSLTAVSSGFVEEGKDLGSKYVKMIPAAKVAVLSGMPTSTLRFGEIWHFFEQQLHYPLAVLDASYIAEVDLTKYDVLVLPGGNGYHKFLDSSMLKRLKEWVNQGGRLISMGESIASLDGEGGFKITSKVKEKDSVAITMVPHENLEREKMKNDITGAIFKTRVDATHPLAFGYKDTYFSLKLGINTYDYLENGTVAYISKDTIPVAGFAGNEAQKKMGKSLVFGVEEHGKGQIVYMVDNPLFRGFWENGKLFFVNAIFMSK
;
A
#
# COMPACT_ATOMS: atom_id res chain seq x y z
N GLY A 1 15.96 9.81 30.95
CA GLY A 1 16.22 11.24 30.92
C GLY A 1 17.20 11.70 32.02
N LYS A 2 16.79 11.74 33.31
CA LYS A 2 17.63 12.30 34.40
C LYS A 2 19.02 11.67 34.49
N ASN A 3 19.17 10.37 34.27
CA ASN A 3 20.49 9.73 34.36
C ASN A 3 21.39 10.07 33.16
N HIS A 4 20.80 10.23 31.96
CA HIS A 4 21.55 10.73 30.80
C HIS A 4 22.02 12.16 31.01
N ALA A 5 21.13 13.05 31.52
CA ALA A 5 21.46 14.41 31.85
C ALA A 5 22.68 14.50 32.76
N LYS A 6 22.73 13.68 33.83
CA LYS A 6 23.89 13.65 34.75
C LYS A 6 25.23 13.47 34.02
N TYR A 7 25.29 12.56 33.03
CA TYR A 7 26.53 12.30 32.29
C TYR A 7 26.82 13.42 31.27
N PHE A 8 25.80 13.95 30.62
CA PHE A 8 25.97 15.04 29.65
C PHE A 8 26.38 16.33 30.34
N ASP A 9 25.73 16.68 31.47
CA ASP A 9 26.07 17.87 32.28
C ASP A 9 27.51 17.81 32.76
N SER A 10 27.96 16.65 33.28
CA SER A 10 29.34 16.49 33.78
C SER A 10 30.41 16.61 32.70
N ASN A 11 30.05 16.38 31.42
CA ASN A 11 30.95 16.54 30.28
C ASN A 11 30.73 17.85 29.50
N GLY A 12 29.81 18.71 29.94
CA GLY A 12 29.47 19.94 29.26
C GLY A 12 28.84 19.76 27.88
N TRP A 13 28.21 18.61 27.63
CA TRP A 13 27.56 18.33 26.37
C TRP A 13 26.13 18.86 26.34
N LEU A 14 25.76 19.51 25.24
CA LEU A 14 24.37 19.93 25.01
C LEU A 14 23.49 18.73 24.63
N TYR A 15 22.24 18.77 25.07
CA TYR A 15 21.22 17.77 24.73
C TYR A 15 19.81 18.38 24.80
N ASN A 16 18.87 17.74 24.13
CA ASN A 16 17.45 18.02 24.26
C ASN A 16 16.69 16.74 24.57
N THR A 17 15.48 16.85 25.10
CA THR A 17 14.58 15.73 25.37
C THR A 17 13.15 16.17 25.11
N LYS A 18 12.30 15.21 24.71
CA LYS A 18 10.85 15.40 24.47
C LYS A 18 10.54 16.36 23.31
N GLU A 19 11.41 16.43 22.33
CA GLU A 19 11.21 17.19 21.13
C GLU A 19 11.18 16.26 19.91
N ARG A 20 10.22 16.45 19.00
CA ARG A 20 10.09 15.87 17.67
C ARG A 20 9.90 14.36 17.55
N PHE A 21 10.11 13.54 18.57
CA PHE A 21 10.04 12.10 18.45
C PHE A 21 8.73 11.56 19.03
N ASP A 22 7.82 11.20 18.14
CA ASP A 22 6.58 10.52 18.50
C ASP A 22 6.82 9.01 18.60
N LEU A 23 6.18 8.34 19.54
CA LEU A 23 6.07 6.88 19.61
C LEU A 23 4.66 6.47 19.20
N PHE A 24 4.33 6.65 17.92
CA PHE A 24 2.97 6.54 17.43
C PHE A 24 2.80 5.50 16.32
N TYR A 25 3.54 5.62 15.21
CA TYR A 25 3.41 4.70 14.10
C TYR A 25 3.99 3.31 14.44
N PRO A 26 3.17 2.22 14.37
CA PRO A 26 3.51 0.92 14.98
C PRO A 26 4.65 0.16 14.30
N SER A 27 5.13 0.55 13.13
CA SER A 27 6.21 -0.18 12.46
C SER A 27 7.61 0.40 12.71
N TYR A 28 7.74 1.47 13.51
CA TYR A 28 9.05 1.98 13.88
C TYR A 28 9.72 1.10 14.94
N GLY A 29 11.06 1.04 14.89
CA GLY A 29 11.85 0.18 15.76
C GLY A 29 11.81 0.55 17.24
N ASP A 30 11.50 1.79 17.57
CA ASP A 30 11.29 2.29 18.92
C ASP A 30 9.84 2.19 19.40
N THR A 31 8.88 2.29 18.46
CA THR A 31 7.44 2.28 18.76
C THR A 31 6.88 0.86 18.89
N TYR A 32 7.19 -0.04 17.94
CA TYR A 32 6.67 -1.41 17.94
C TYR A 32 6.93 -2.18 19.26
N PRO A 33 8.12 -2.12 19.87
CA PRO A 33 8.37 -2.80 21.12
C PRO A 33 7.47 -2.32 22.26
N THR A 34 7.01 -1.07 22.24
CA THR A 34 6.12 -0.53 23.29
C THR A 34 4.76 -1.22 23.32
N TYR A 35 4.28 -1.69 22.16
CA TYR A 35 3.05 -2.47 22.04
C TYR A 35 3.20 -3.94 22.46
N SER A 36 4.43 -4.32 22.82
CA SER A 36 4.78 -5.63 23.41
C SER A 36 5.37 -5.49 24.81
N GLY A 37 5.12 -4.36 25.51
CA GLY A 37 5.51 -4.15 26.90
C GLY A 37 6.95 -3.71 27.14
N ALA A 38 7.72 -3.46 26.08
CA ALA A 38 9.07 -2.91 26.19
C ALA A 38 9.06 -1.37 26.32
N ILE A 39 10.21 -0.80 26.62
CA ILE A 39 10.42 0.65 26.62
C ILE A 39 11.07 1.02 25.30
N GLY A 40 10.38 1.82 24.49
CA GLY A 40 10.94 2.41 23.28
C GLY A 40 11.70 3.71 23.59
N MET A 41 12.87 3.85 22.98
CA MET A 41 13.70 5.05 23.12
C MET A 41 14.50 5.27 21.85
N THR A 42 14.54 6.53 21.40
CA THR A 42 15.39 6.97 20.29
C THR A 42 16.48 7.89 20.83
N TYR A 43 17.72 7.61 20.46
CA TYR A 43 18.88 8.46 20.74
C TYR A 43 19.45 8.93 19.42
N GLU A 44 19.36 10.22 19.18
CA GLU A 44 19.88 10.81 17.95
C GLU A 44 20.97 11.84 18.23
N GLN A 45 21.98 11.83 17.35
CA GLN A 45 23.05 12.81 17.41
C GLN A 45 22.61 14.10 16.73
N GLY A 46 22.52 15.18 17.50
CA GLY A 46 22.27 16.51 16.95
C GLY A 46 23.41 17.00 16.05
N GLY A 47 23.11 17.97 15.19
CA GLY A 47 24.07 18.73 14.41
C GLY A 47 24.25 18.33 12.96
N SER A 48 24.00 17.11 12.53
CA SER A 48 24.08 16.75 11.11
C SER A 48 23.52 15.36 10.79
N GLY A 49 22.74 15.26 9.73
CA GLY A 49 22.34 13.98 9.10
C GLY A 49 23.43 13.33 8.24
N ARG A 50 24.67 13.79 8.27
CA ARG A 50 25.77 13.28 7.46
C ARG A 50 26.69 12.34 8.25
N ALA A 51 27.22 11.33 7.56
CA ALA A 51 28.27 10.44 8.06
C ALA A 51 29.66 11.05 7.84
N GLY A 52 30.70 10.42 8.40
CA GLY A 52 32.11 10.77 8.18
C GLY A 52 32.89 11.01 9.47
N LEU A 53 34.21 11.23 9.34
CA LEU A 53 35.13 11.45 10.46
C LEU A 53 34.90 12.80 11.16
N GLY A 54 34.51 13.81 10.41
CA GLY A 54 34.16 15.14 10.88
C GLY A 54 33.12 15.78 9.98
N VAL A 55 32.16 16.47 10.56
CA VAL A 55 31.10 17.17 9.85
C VAL A 55 31.01 18.60 10.37
N GLN A 56 31.04 19.57 9.46
CA GLN A 56 30.80 20.95 9.80
C GLN A 56 29.33 21.14 10.19
N THR A 57 29.09 21.62 11.38
CA THR A 57 27.76 21.98 11.88
C THR A 57 27.32 23.36 11.36
N ALA A 58 26.02 23.65 11.44
CA ALA A 58 25.50 24.96 11.07
C ALA A 58 26.09 26.13 11.95
N ASN A 59 26.55 25.80 13.13
CA ASN A 59 27.16 26.78 14.06
C ASN A 59 28.66 27.01 13.78
N GLY A 60 29.24 26.38 12.76
CA GLY A 60 30.64 26.50 12.41
C GLY A 60 31.58 25.54 13.14
N ASP A 61 31.08 24.73 14.06
CA ASP A 61 31.86 23.73 14.80
C ASP A 61 32.06 22.46 13.96
N THR A 62 33.06 21.65 14.32
CA THR A 62 33.28 20.35 13.73
C THR A 62 32.79 19.25 14.66
N LEU A 63 31.70 18.57 14.28
CA LEU A 63 31.22 17.38 14.97
C LEU A 63 32.02 16.16 14.52
N THR A 64 32.93 15.66 15.38
CA THR A 64 33.79 14.53 15.03
C THR A 64 33.13 13.18 15.32
N LEU A 65 33.56 12.12 14.61
CA LEU A 65 33.13 10.74 14.88
C LEU A 65 33.46 10.34 16.34
N LYS A 66 34.63 10.76 16.87
CA LYS A 66 35.04 10.49 18.26
C LYS A 66 34.02 11.03 19.25
N VAL A 67 33.58 12.29 19.10
CA VAL A 67 32.57 12.92 19.97
C VAL A 67 31.22 12.18 19.87
N ARG A 68 30.79 11.88 18.66
CA ARG A 68 29.53 11.13 18.42
C ARG A 68 29.52 9.76 19.11
N ILE A 69 30.62 9.00 18.98
CA ILE A 69 30.79 7.70 19.64
C ILE A 69 30.74 7.86 21.16
N ALA A 70 31.46 8.84 21.73
CA ALA A 70 31.48 9.06 23.16
C ALA A 70 30.07 9.40 23.71
N GLN A 71 29.31 10.24 23.02
CA GLN A 71 27.95 10.62 23.42
C GLN A 71 26.98 9.45 23.32
N HIS A 72 26.98 8.69 22.23
CA HIS A 72 26.13 7.50 22.09
C HIS A 72 26.51 6.39 23.08
N LEU A 73 27.80 6.15 23.31
CA LEU A 73 28.25 5.19 24.31
C LEU A 73 27.76 5.57 25.70
N SER A 74 27.87 6.86 26.05
CA SER A 74 27.41 7.39 27.33
C SER A 74 25.90 7.20 27.52
N THR A 75 25.08 7.46 26.51
CA THR A 75 23.63 7.20 26.56
C THR A 75 23.32 5.71 26.72
N GLY A 76 24.01 4.84 25.98
CA GLY A 76 23.86 3.39 26.08
C GLY A 76 24.20 2.88 27.50
N LEU A 77 25.36 3.24 28.02
CA LEU A 77 25.80 2.85 29.39
C LEU A 77 24.87 3.38 30.47
N SER A 78 24.44 4.64 30.35
CA SER A 78 23.47 5.25 31.27
C SER A 78 22.12 4.50 31.26
N THR A 79 21.69 4.00 30.11
CA THR A 79 20.47 3.17 29.99
C THR A 79 20.63 1.84 30.74
N VAL A 80 21.74 1.14 30.50
CA VAL A 80 22.05 -0.13 31.19
C VAL A 80 22.13 0.07 32.69
N GLU A 81 22.78 1.16 33.16
CA GLU A 81 22.87 1.51 34.58
C GLU A 81 21.49 1.66 35.22
N VAL A 82 20.60 2.44 34.59
CA VAL A 82 19.24 2.64 35.10
C VAL A 82 18.43 1.36 35.09
N ALA A 83 18.53 0.56 34.02
CA ALA A 83 17.83 -0.72 33.91
C ALA A 83 18.29 -1.66 35.02
N SER A 84 19.59 -1.77 35.24
CA SER A 84 20.17 -2.60 36.32
C SER A 84 19.69 -2.20 37.71
N LYS A 85 19.64 -0.89 37.99
CA LYS A 85 19.17 -0.35 39.29
C LYS A 85 17.66 -0.51 39.52
N ASN A 86 16.88 -0.76 38.48
CA ASN A 86 15.41 -0.79 38.53
C ASN A 86 14.83 -2.13 38.07
N VAL A 87 15.58 -3.23 38.08
CA VAL A 87 15.17 -4.54 37.57
C VAL A 87 13.81 -4.99 38.10
N ALA A 88 13.62 -4.93 39.44
CA ALA A 88 12.37 -5.37 40.06
C ALA A 88 11.16 -4.54 39.57
N LYS A 89 11.33 -3.20 39.48
CA LYS A 89 10.29 -2.32 38.96
C LYS A 89 9.97 -2.60 37.49
N LEU A 90 10.99 -2.76 36.66
CA LEU A 90 10.81 -3.02 35.23
C LEU A 90 10.10 -4.34 34.98
N ASN A 91 10.47 -5.41 35.72
CA ASN A 91 9.80 -6.70 35.65
C ASN A 91 8.33 -6.62 36.08
N GLU A 92 8.03 -5.86 37.13
CA GLU A 92 6.65 -5.68 37.59
C GLU A 92 5.82 -4.87 36.60
N GLU A 93 6.35 -3.79 36.02
CA GLU A 93 5.66 -3.04 34.98
C GLU A 93 5.43 -3.86 33.70
N PHE A 94 6.42 -4.69 33.32
CA PHE A 94 6.26 -5.63 32.22
C PHE A 94 5.17 -6.68 32.51
N ARG A 95 5.15 -7.25 33.72
CA ARG A 95 4.07 -8.17 34.13
C ARG A 95 2.71 -7.49 34.09
N LYS A 96 2.58 -6.26 34.60
CA LYS A 96 1.34 -5.47 34.58
C LYS A 96 0.87 -5.16 33.16
N PHE A 97 1.80 -4.97 32.21
CA PHE A 97 1.44 -4.72 30.82
C PHE A 97 0.55 -5.82 30.22
N TYR A 98 0.77 -7.07 30.60
CA TYR A 98 0.02 -8.23 30.11
C TYR A 98 -1.23 -8.59 30.94
N LEU A 99 -1.53 -7.83 31.98
CA LEU A 99 -2.82 -7.99 32.67
C LEU A 99 -3.95 -7.57 31.73
N THR A 100 -5.12 -8.20 31.94
CA THR A 100 -6.33 -7.90 31.15
C THR A 100 -6.66 -6.42 31.18
N LYS A 101 -6.80 -5.82 30.01
CA LYS A 101 -7.16 -4.42 29.82
C LYS A 101 -8.57 -4.33 29.25
N ASP A 102 -9.33 -3.34 29.70
CA ASP A 102 -10.65 -3.06 29.20
C ASP A 102 -10.59 -2.13 27.97
N TYR A 103 -10.47 -2.73 26.77
CA TYR A 103 -10.50 -1.97 25.53
C TYR A 103 -11.95 -1.70 25.09
N LYS A 104 -12.18 -0.55 24.45
CA LYS A 104 -13.49 -0.20 23.88
C LYS A 104 -13.97 -1.30 22.91
N TYR A 105 -13.13 -1.71 21.98
CA TYR A 105 -13.46 -2.79 21.05
C TYR A 105 -12.87 -4.10 21.57
N LYS A 106 -13.75 -5.09 21.76
CA LYS A 106 -13.38 -6.42 22.27
C LYS A 106 -13.05 -7.40 21.16
N SER A 107 -13.64 -7.21 19.98
CA SER A 107 -13.43 -8.07 18.82
C SER A 107 -13.49 -7.27 17.52
N PHE A 108 -12.63 -7.67 16.58
CA PHE A 108 -12.67 -7.21 15.20
C PHE A 108 -13.08 -8.38 14.32
N VAL A 109 -14.14 -8.19 13.54
CA VAL A 109 -14.69 -9.23 12.68
C VAL A 109 -14.58 -8.76 11.24
N LEU A 110 -13.87 -9.54 10.42
CA LEU A 110 -13.49 -9.18 9.07
C LEU A 110 -14.01 -10.18 8.04
N ASN A 111 -14.37 -9.67 6.87
CA ASN A 111 -14.79 -10.47 5.73
C ASN A 111 -14.26 -9.83 4.45
N GLY A 112 -13.92 -10.61 3.45
CA GLY A 112 -13.37 -10.09 2.19
C GLY A 112 -12.88 -11.16 1.26
N GLN A 113 -12.02 -10.79 0.35
CA GLN A 113 -11.40 -11.71 -0.58
C GLN A 113 -10.44 -12.68 0.15
N GLU A 114 -10.41 -13.91 -0.31
CA GLU A 114 -9.66 -15.01 0.33
C GLU A 114 -8.17 -14.69 0.44
N ASP A 115 -7.56 -14.17 -0.61
CA ASP A 115 -6.13 -13.82 -0.64
C ASP A 115 -5.79 -12.68 0.33
N HIS A 116 -6.66 -11.68 0.50
CA HIS A 116 -6.47 -10.61 1.48
C HIS A 116 -6.57 -11.15 2.92
N LEU A 117 -7.54 -12.04 3.19
CA LEU A 117 -7.66 -12.70 4.49
C LEU A 117 -6.43 -13.59 4.77
N LYS A 118 -5.95 -14.32 3.76
CA LYS A 118 -4.74 -15.15 3.84
C LYS A 118 -3.47 -14.32 4.09
N ALA A 119 -3.33 -13.19 3.40
CA ALA A 119 -2.23 -12.26 3.66
C ALA A 119 -2.29 -11.69 5.09
N LEU A 120 -3.49 -11.37 5.58
CA LEU A 120 -3.68 -10.91 6.95
C LEU A 120 -3.37 -12.00 7.99
N THR A 121 -3.87 -13.22 7.81
CA THR A 121 -3.57 -14.32 8.75
C THR A 121 -2.09 -14.62 8.82
N LYS A 122 -1.36 -14.57 7.69
CA LYS A 122 0.11 -14.67 7.68
C LYS A 122 0.78 -13.61 8.55
N LEU A 123 0.31 -12.36 8.48
CA LEU A 123 0.81 -11.28 9.35
C LEU A 123 0.48 -11.56 10.82
N LEU A 124 -0.75 -12.01 11.13
CA LEU A 124 -1.16 -12.34 12.49
C LEU A 124 -0.29 -13.46 13.09
N ASP A 125 -0.02 -14.52 12.31
CA ASP A 125 0.82 -15.65 12.72
C ASP A 125 2.25 -15.20 13.02
N GLN A 126 2.84 -14.34 12.19
CA GLN A 126 4.16 -13.75 12.42
C GLN A 126 4.24 -12.96 13.73
N HIS A 127 3.13 -12.31 14.12
CA HIS A 127 3.00 -11.57 15.37
C HIS A 127 2.47 -12.43 16.53
N GLN A 128 2.23 -13.72 16.32
CA GLN A 128 1.63 -14.61 17.31
C GLN A 128 0.30 -14.07 17.87
N LEU A 129 -0.52 -13.50 17.00
CA LEU A 129 -1.87 -13.03 17.32
C LEU A 129 -2.86 -14.14 17.01
N THR A 130 -3.67 -14.50 18.01
CA THR A 130 -4.68 -15.55 17.86
C THR A 130 -5.94 -15.00 17.19
N TYR A 131 -6.57 -15.84 16.38
CA TYR A 131 -7.81 -15.54 15.68
C TYR A 131 -8.67 -16.79 15.56
N SER A 132 -9.93 -16.60 15.24
CA SER A 132 -10.91 -17.66 15.03
C SER A 132 -11.80 -17.33 13.84
N TYR A 133 -12.70 -18.24 13.47
CA TYR A 133 -13.57 -18.10 12.31
C TYR A 133 -15.04 -18.02 12.73
N GLY A 134 -15.86 -17.39 11.87
CA GLY A 134 -17.25 -17.09 12.15
C GLY A 134 -18.14 -18.34 12.21
N THR A 135 -19.22 -18.25 13.00
CA THR A 135 -20.19 -19.32 13.25
C THR A 135 -21.58 -19.07 12.64
N GLY A 136 -21.71 -18.06 11.79
CA GLY A 136 -23.02 -17.65 11.24
C GLY A 136 -23.79 -16.67 12.13
N SER A 137 -23.15 -16.13 13.18
CA SER A 137 -23.76 -15.20 14.12
C SER A 137 -23.83 -13.77 13.55
N MET A 138 -24.81 -12.99 14.05
CA MET A 138 -24.91 -11.55 13.75
C MET A 138 -24.00 -10.75 14.67
N VAL A 139 -23.12 -9.93 14.09
CA VAL A 139 -22.20 -9.07 14.85
C VAL A 139 -22.57 -7.61 14.61
N LYS A 140 -22.60 -6.81 15.69
CA LYS A 140 -22.89 -5.37 15.70
C LYS A 140 -21.68 -4.59 16.19
N GLY A 141 -21.51 -3.37 15.68
CA GLY A 141 -20.43 -2.47 16.10
C GLY A 141 -20.16 -1.35 15.10
N PHE A 142 -18.97 -0.76 15.17
CA PHE A 142 -18.53 0.23 14.19
C PHE A 142 -18.20 -0.47 12.86
N ASN A 143 -18.84 -0.03 11.79
CA ASN A 143 -18.64 -0.56 10.44
C ASN A 143 -17.62 0.31 9.68
N TYR A 144 -16.50 -0.28 9.31
CA TYR A 144 -15.40 0.42 8.60
C TYR A 144 -15.80 0.95 7.22
N THR A 145 -16.71 0.27 6.54
CA THR A 145 -17.15 0.69 5.20
C THR A 145 -18.02 1.94 5.24
N THR A 146 -18.87 2.06 6.26
CA THR A 146 -19.81 3.19 6.38
C THR A 146 -19.36 4.28 7.32
N GLY A 147 -18.40 3.98 8.22
CA GLY A 147 -17.97 4.89 9.30
C GLY A 147 -19.00 5.06 10.42
N MET A 148 -20.04 4.23 10.45
CA MET A 148 -21.17 4.32 11.39
C MET A 148 -21.40 2.98 12.08
N ALA A 149 -22.32 2.96 13.05
CA ALA A 149 -22.83 1.72 13.63
C ALA A 149 -23.47 0.85 12.53
N GLY A 150 -23.20 -0.45 12.57
CA GLY A 150 -23.74 -1.40 11.61
C GLY A 150 -23.63 -2.83 12.10
N SER A 151 -24.06 -3.76 11.27
CA SER A 151 -23.95 -5.19 11.55
C SER A 151 -23.77 -5.99 10.27
N PHE A 152 -23.17 -7.18 10.38
CA PHE A 152 -23.27 -8.21 9.35
C PHE A 152 -23.31 -9.62 9.98
N LYS A 153 -23.79 -10.58 9.21
CA LYS A 153 -23.79 -11.99 9.58
C LYS A 153 -22.45 -12.60 9.19
N THR A 154 -21.78 -13.24 10.15
CA THR A 154 -20.53 -13.97 9.90
C THR A 154 -20.81 -15.24 9.07
N ASN A 155 -19.78 -15.73 8.40
CA ASN A 155 -19.74 -17.04 7.75
C ASN A 155 -18.47 -17.78 8.19
N SER A 156 -18.27 -19.00 7.72
CA SER A 156 -17.11 -19.85 8.06
C SER A 156 -15.75 -19.25 7.65
N GLU A 157 -15.74 -18.24 6.79
CA GLU A 157 -14.52 -17.56 6.32
C GLU A 157 -14.29 -16.22 7.01
N SER A 158 -15.31 -15.72 7.73
CA SER A 158 -15.17 -14.47 8.48
C SER A 158 -14.12 -14.62 9.58
N LEU A 159 -13.11 -13.76 9.57
CA LEU A 159 -12.02 -13.78 10.55
C LEU A 159 -12.42 -12.97 11.78
N ILE A 160 -12.21 -13.55 12.97
CA ILE A 160 -12.51 -12.92 14.27
C ILE A 160 -11.23 -12.81 15.07
N ILE A 161 -10.85 -11.57 15.44
CA ILE A 161 -9.66 -11.28 16.22
C ILE A 161 -10.09 -10.58 17.50
N SER A 162 -9.79 -11.19 18.65
CA SER A 162 -10.18 -10.66 19.96
C SER A 162 -9.02 -9.89 20.60
N THR A 163 -9.36 -8.79 21.31
CA THR A 163 -8.40 -8.12 22.20
C THR A 163 -8.19 -8.89 23.52
N ASN A 164 -9.05 -9.88 23.81
CA ASN A 164 -8.90 -10.73 24.99
C ASN A 164 -7.86 -11.86 24.75
N GLN A 165 -6.63 -11.45 24.52
CA GLN A 165 -5.47 -12.32 24.35
C GLN A 165 -4.20 -11.63 24.87
N THR A 166 -3.14 -12.37 25.07
CA THR A 166 -1.87 -11.87 25.62
C THR A 166 -1.38 -10.60 24.90
N ARG A 167 -1.45 -10.58 23.58
CA ARG A 167 -1.07 -9.42 22.76
C ARG A 167 -2.25 -8.51 22.38
N GLY A 168 -3.26 -8.43 23.24
CA GLY A 168 -4.46 -7.62 23.00
C GLY A 168 -4.19 -6.13 22.72
N THR A 169 -3.11 -5.56 23.30
CA THR A 169 -2.67 -4.19 22.99
C THR A 169 -2.28 -4.04 21.52
N LEU A 170 -1.52 -5.00 20.98
CA LEU A 170 -1.11 -4.99 19.57
C LEU A 170 -2.33 -5.18 18.65
N VAL A 171 -3.26 -6.06 19.01
CA VAL A 171 -4.54 -6.20 18.28
C VAL A 171 -5.27 -4.86 18.21
N LYS A 172 -5.47 -4.20 19.38
CA LYS A 172 -6.09 -2.87 19.40
C LYS A 172 -5.40 -1.91 18.44
N VAL A 173 -4.08 -1.77 18.53
CA VAL A 173 -3.30 -0.80 17.74
C VAL A 173 -3.42 -1.07 16.23
N LEU A 174 -3.37 -2.34 15.82
CA LEU A 174 -3.40 -2.71 14.40
C LEU A 174 -4.82 -2.60 13.79
N PHE A 175 -5.86 -2.79 14.60
CA PHE A 175 -7.23 -2.92 14.11
C PHE A 175 -8.18 -1.78 14.51
N GLU A 176 -7.84 -0.91 15.45
CA GLU A 176 -8.76 0.20 15.78
C GLU A 176 -9.06 1.08 14.56
N PRO A 177 -10.31 1.54 14.42
CA PRO A 177 -10.71 2.32 13.25
C PRO A 177 -9.90 3.59 13.05
N ASN A 178 -9.58 4.27 14.13
CA ASN A 178 -8.82 5.51 14.12
C ASN A 178 -7.99 5.63 15.39
N ALA A 179 -6.68 5.75 15.25
CA ALA A 179 -5.78 6.02 16.35
C ALA A 179 -5.89 7.49 16.78
N ARG A 180 -5.84 7.75 18.08
CA ARG A 180 -5.91 9.11 18.62
C ARG A 180 -4.52 9.70 18.79
N LEU A 181 -4.28 10.84 18.16
CA LEU A 181 -3.15 11.70 18.46
C LEU A 181 -3.34 12.42 19.79
N SER A 182 -2.29 12.56 20.57
CA SER A 182 -2.26 13.40 21.78
C SER A 182 -2.11 14.88 21.42
N ASP A 183 -1.40 15.18 20.35
CA ASP A 183 -1.21 16.52 19.78
C ASP A 183 -1.22 16.45 18.25
N SER A 184 -1.65 17.51 17.58
CA SER A 184 -1.60 17.65 16.13
C SER A 184 -0.18 17.97 15.60
N LEU A 185 0.73 18.40 16.45
CA LEU A 185 2.15 18.56 16.12
C LEU A 185 2.82 17.20 16.09
N THR A 186 2.70 16.51 14.95
CA THR A 186 3.30 15.20 14.70
C THR A 186 3.92 15.16 13.32
N TYR A 187 4.98 14.38 13.19
CA TYR A 187 5.56 14.01 11.89
C TYR A 187 5.30 12.54 11.55
N ASP A 188 4.80 11.78 12.51
CA ASP A 188 4.50 10.35 12.33
C ASP A 188 3.36 10.11 11.35
N ILE A 189 3.40 8.94 10.72
CA ILE A 189 2.27 8.44 9.94
C ILE A 189 1.12 8.13 10.91
N THR A 190 -0.04 8.72 10.67
CA THR A 190 -1.15 8.71 11.62
C THR A 190 -2.28 7.76 11.25
N ALA A 191 -2.14 7.01 10.14
CA ALA A 191 -3.15 6.05 9.69
C ALA A 191 -2.51 4.77 9.15
N TRP A 192 -2.95 3.62 9.67
CA TRP A 192 -2.45 2.29 9.28
C TRP A 192 -3.46 1.17 9.47
N SER A 193 -4.67 1.45 9.96
CA SER A 193 -5.64 0.43 10.37
C SER A 193 -5.82 -0.69 9.32
N LEU A 194 -5.51 -1.92 9.72
CA LEU A 194 -5.41 -3.07 8.80
C LEU A 194 -6.70 -3.38 8.02
N PRO A 195 -7.92 -3.22 8.57
CA PRO A 195 -9.13 -3.42 7.77
C PRO A 195 -9.17 -2.54 6.52
N TYR A 196 -8.72 -1.29 6.60
CA TYR A 196 -8.62 -0.41 5.43
C TYR A 196 -7.45 -0.78 4.53
N ALA A 197 -6.27 -1.05 5.11
CA ALA A 197 -5.07 -1.40 4.35
C ALA A 197 -5.23 -2.70 3.54
N TYR A 198 -6.05 -3.63 4.05
CA TYR A 198 -6.37 -4.89 3.38
C TYR A 198 -7.69 -4.85 2.59
N GLY A 199 -8.40 -3.72 2.55
CA GLY A 199 -9.66 -3.58 1.82
C GLY A 199 -10.77 -4.53 2.29
N LEU A 200 -10.78 -4.86 3.58
CA LEU A 200 -11.71 -5.81 4.17
C LEU A 200 -12.97 -5.11 4.71
N LYS A 201 -14.11 -5.75 4.54
CA LYS A 201 -15.31 -5.36 5.29
C LYS A 201 -15.09 -5.75 6.74
N ALA A 202 -15.30 -4.82 7.66
CA ALA A 202 -15.03 -5.07 9.06
C ALA A 202 -16.06 -4.43 9.99
N ILE A 203 -16.27 -5.07 11.15
CA ILE A 203 -16.98 -4.54 12.30
C ILE A 203 -16.04 -4.56 13.50
N ALA A 204 -15.87 -3.42 14.16
CA ALA A 204 -15.25 -3.34 15.48
C ALA A 204 -16.35 -3.44 16.54
N SER A 205 -16.43 -4.58 17.23
CA SER A 205 -17.48 -4.88 18.22
C SER A 205 -17.01 -4.52 19.63
N GLU A 206 -17.89 -3.88 20.39
CA GLU A 206 -17.68 -3.59 21.82
C GLU A 206 -17.96 -4.82 22.72
N THR A 207 -18.42 -5.92 22.14
CA THR A 207 -18.62 -7.21 22.81
C THR A 207 -17.64 -8.26 22.28
N LEU A 208 -17.35 -9.25 23.11
CA LEU A 208 -16.62 -10.42 22.67
C LEU A 208 -17.47 -11.23 21.70
N VAL A 209 -16.88 -11.57 20.57
CA VAL A 209 -17.48 -12.42 19.54
C VAL A 209 -16.77 -13.77 19.58
N ASN A 210 -17.53 -14.84 19.85
CA ASN A 210 -17.00 -16.19 19.85
C ASN A 210 -16.90 -16.73 18.43
N GLY A 211 -15.81 -17.37 18.13
CA GLY A 211 -15.56 -18.07 16.87
C GLY A 211 -15.17 -19.52 17.11
N MET A 212 -14.93 -20.23 16.03
CA MET A 212 -14.44 -21.61 16.01
C MET A 212 -13.05 -21.68 15.39
N ALA A 213 -12.34 -22.75 15.62
CA ALA A 213 -11.13 -23.07 14.87
C ALA A 213 -11.48 -23.16 13.38
N LYS A 214 -10.51 -22.89 12.50
CA LYS A 214 -10.70 -23.12 11.07
C LYS A 214 -11.05 -24.59 10.88
N ALA A 215 -12.16 -24.87 10.23
CA ALA A 215 -12.40 -26.22 9.74
C ALA A 215 -11.24 -26.57 8.78
N GLU A 216 -10.58 -27.67 9.00
CA GLU A 216 -9.57 -28.15 8.06
C GLU A 216 -10.23 -28.32 6.70
N SER A 217 -9.98 -27.38 5.82
CA SER A 217 -10.38 -27.51 4.43
C SER A 217 -9.38 -28.47 3.78
N THR A 218 -9.72 -29.74 3.82
CA THR A 218 -9.01 -30.79 3.08
C THR A 218 -9.35 -30.76 1.57
N VAL A 219 -10.16 -29.81 1.14
CA VAL A 219 -10.51 -29.69 -0.28
C VAL A 219 -9.32 -29.06 -0.99
N ILE A 220 -8.38 -29.91 -1.40
CA ILE A 220 -7.51 -29.63 -2.54
C ILE A 220 -8.50 -29.45 -3.71
N LYS A 221 -8.56 -28.25 -4.27
CA LYS A 221 -9.34 -28.01 -5.48
C LYS A 221 -8.72 -28.89 -6.58
N GLU A 222 -9.30 -30.06 -6.82
CA GLU A 222 -8.88 -30.91 -7.92
C GLU A 222 -9.28 -30.23 -9.22
N ASN A 223 -8.29 -29.64 -9.89
CA ASN A 223 -8.48 -29.08 -11.21
C ASN A 223 -8.41 -30.22 -12.24
N SER A 224 -9.54 -30.53 -12.88
CA SER A 224 -9.61 -31.46 -14.03
C SER A 224 -9.92 -30.66 -15.29
N ILE A 225 -8.99 -30.65 -16.24
CA ILE A 225 -9.06 -29.81 -17.45
C ILE A 225 -8.75 -30.61 -18.72
N SER A 226 -9.23 -31.86 -18.81
CA SER A 226 -9.09 -32.67 -20.02
C SER A 226 -10.01 -32.15 -21.15
N ASP A 227 -9.51 -32.16 -22.38
CA ASP A 227 -10.22 -31.81 -23.62
C ASP A 227 -11.02 -30.50 -23.67
N ALA A 228 -10.52 -29.49 -22.98
CA ALA A 228 -11.15 -28.17 -22.94
C ALA A 228 -10.90 -27.36 -24.23
N TYR A 229 -11.91 -26.63 -24.69
CA TYR A 229 -11.78 -25.55 -25.67
C TYR A 229 -10.99 -24.38 -25.09
N ALA A 230 -11.32 -24.00 -23.85
CA ALA A 230 -10.62 -23.01 -23.08
C ALA A 230 -10.67 -23.32 -21.57
N ILE A 231 -9.75 -22.74 -20.83
CA ILE A 231 -9.69 -22.78 -19.36
C ILE A 231 -9.90 -21.35 -18.84
N LEU A 232 -10.84 -21.22 -17.91
CA LEU A 232 -11.24 -19.95 -17.32
C LEU A 232 -10.86 -19.89 -15.84
N THR A 233 -10.49 -18.69 -15.37
CA THR A 233 -10.33 -18.39 -13.93
C THR A 233 -10.60 -16.92 -13.66
N ASP A 234 -10.98 -16.60 -12.44
CA ASP A 234 -11.28 -15.23 -12.01
C ASP A 234 -10.02 -14.36 -11.91
N TRP A 235 -10.26 -13.04 -11.87
CA TRP A 235 -9.26 -12.02 -11.60
C TRP A 235 -9.70 -11.15 -10.44
N ASN A 236 -9.27 -11.50 -9.22
CA ASN A 236 -9.76 -10.88 -8.00
C ASN A 236 -8.66 -10.43 -7.04
N GLY A 237 -7.40 -10.89 -7.20
CA GLY A 237 -6.37 -10.58 -6.24
C GLY A 237 -4.94 -10.99 -6.63
N MET A 238 -4.06 -11.00 -5.63
CA MET A 238 -2.63 -11.25 -5.86
C MET A 238 -2.31 -12.71 -6.21
N ASP A 239 -3.12 -13.67 -5.79
CA ASP A 239 -2.91 -15.08 -6.17
C ASP A 239 -3.20 -15.28 -7.67
N ASP A 240 -4.16 -14.52 -8.25
CA ASP A 240 -4.40 -14.48 -9.70
C ASP A 240 -3.24 -13.82 -10.45
N ALA A 241 -2.71 -12.74 -9.87
CA ALA A 241 -1.55 -12.05 -10.44
C ALA A 241 -0.29 -12.94 -10.47
N ARG A 242 -0.04 -13.68 -9.41
CA ARG A 242 1.06 -14.65 -9.34
C ARG A 242 0.88 -15.81 -10.32
N PHE A 243 -0.35 -16.31 -10.42
CA PHE A 243 -0.71 -17.33 -11.42
C PHE A 243 -0.40 -16.83 -12.84
N LEU A 244 -0.87 -15.63 -13.20
CA LEU A 244 -0.58 -15.02 -14.49
C LEU A 244 0.93 -14.84 -14.73
N ALA A 245 1.66 -14.35 -13.73
CA ALA A 245 3.11 -14.16 -13.80
C ALA A 245 3.85 -15.48 -14.07
N GLU A 246 3.44 -16.57 -13.44
CA GLU A 246 4.01 -17.90 -13.66
C GLU A 246 3.68 -18.43 -15.06
N LEU A 247 2.45 -18.23 -15.55
CA LEU A 247 2.07 -18.60 -16.91
C LEU A 247 2.94 -17.90 -17.96
N TYR A 248 3.24 -16.62 -17.76
CA TYR A 248 4.15 -15.89 -18.66
C TYR A 248 5.58 -16.43 -18.66
N GLN A 249 6.10 -16.85 -17.50
CA GLN A 249 7.42 -17.49 -17.42
C GLN A 249 7.45 -18.85 -18.15
N LYS A 250 6.30 -19.48 -18.30
CA LYS A 250 6.12 -20.73 -19.10
C LYS A 250 5.72 -20.45 -20.55
N ASN A 251 5.76 -19.18 -21.00
CA ASN A 251 5.37 -18.72 -22.33
C ASN A 251 3.92 -19.05 -22.72
N ILE A 252 3.03 -19.17 -21.75
CA ILE A 252 1.62 -19.40 -21.97
C ILE A 252 0.93 -18.07 -22.31
N ARG A 253 0.16 -18.08 -23.38
CA ARG A 253 -0.64 -16.96 -23.84
C ARG A 253 -1.97 -16.93 -23.12
N VAL A 254 -2.32 -15.75 -22.58
CA VAL A 254 -3.53 -15.54 -21.78
C VAL A 254 -4.34 -14.39 -22.35
N ARG A 255 -5.64 -14.53 -22.38
CA ARG A 255 -6.61 -13.48 -22.70
C ARG A 255 -7.33 -13.02 -21.45
N GLN A 256 -7.91 -11.83 -21.50
CA GLN A 256 -8.78 -11.28 -20.46
C GLN A 256 -10.14 -10.88 -21.02
N ALA A 257 -11.16 -10.99 -20.20
CA ALA A 257 -12.49 -10.50 -20.50
C ALA A 257 -12.61 -9.01 -20.17
N GLN A 258 -12.92 -8.18 -21.18
CA GLN A 258 -13.18 -6.73 -20.97
C GLN A 258 -14.61 -6.45 -20.49
N LYS A 259 -15.50 -7.42 -20.64
CA LYS A 259 -16.91 -7.36 -20.23
C LYS A 259 -17.27 -8.65 -19.50
N PRO A 260 -18.20 -8.62 -18.54
CA PRO A 260 -18.67 -9.83 -17.89
C PRO A 260 -19.43 -10.71 -18.90
N PHE A 261 -19.41 -12.00 -18.67
CA PHE A 261 -20.15 -12.99 -19.45
C PHE A 261 -20.57 -14.18 -18.58
N THR A 262 -21.54 -14.95 -19.05
CA THR A 262 -22.00 -16.21 -18.43
C THR A 262 -21.71 -17.37 -19.36
N LEU A 263 -21.07 -18.43 -18.86
CA LEU A 263 -20.76 -19.65 -19.62
C LEU A 263 -20.86 -20.87 -18.70
N ASP A 264 -21.56 -21.89 -19.16
CA ASP A 264 -21.91 -23.11 -18.41
C ASP A 264 -22.53 -22.78 -17.03
N GLY A 265 -23.45 -21.79 -17.02
CA GLY A 265 -24.16 -21.30 -15.83
C GLY A 265 -23.28 -20.52 -14.84
N ASN A 266 -21.98 -20.36 -15.09
CA ASN A 266 -21.06 -19.60 -14.25
C ASN A 266 -20.87 -18.18 -14.80
N ARG A 267 -20.94 -17.19 -13.89
CA ARG A 267 -20.67 -15.80 -14.25
C ARG A 267 -19.21 -15.46 -14.05
N TYR A 268 -18.62 -14.87 -15.09
CA TYR A 268 -17.24 -14.36 -15.10
C TYR A 268 -17.25 -12.84 -15.18
N GLU A 269 -16.51 -12.19 -14.30
CA GLU A 269 -16.43 -10.74 -14.24
C GLU A 269 -15.32 -10.20 -15.17
N ARG A 270 -15.25 -8.86 -15.30
CA ARG A 270 -14.18 -8.18 -16.02
C ARG A 270 -12.82 -8.56 -15.45
N GLY A 271 -11.86 -8.77 -16.31
CA GLY A 271 -10.51 -9.20 -15.91
C GLY A 271 -10.34 -10.72 -15.90
N SER A 272 -11.41 -11.52 -15.84
CA SER A 272 -11.30 -12.99 -15.84
C SER A 272 -10.36 -13.47 -16.94
N LEU A 273 -9.45 -14.38 -16.56
CA LEU A 273 -8.43 -14.91 -17.45
C LEU A 273 -8.98 -16.06 -18.26
N ILE A 274 -8.59 -16.10 -19.53
CA ILE A 274 -9.04 -17.08 -20.51
C ILE A 274 -7.81 -17.65 -21.22
N ILE A 275 -7.55 -18.93 -21.04
CA ILE A 275 -6.46 -19.67 -21.67
C ILE A 275 -7.06 -20.60 -22.71
N THR A 276 -6.94 -20.25 -23.99
CA THR A 276 -7.47 -21.05 -25.08
C THR A 276 -6.45 -22.07 -25.57
N LYS A 277 -6.91 -23.23 -26.03
CA LYS A 277 -6.08 -24.27 -26.63
C LYS A 277 -5.39 -23.74 -27.91
N VAL A 278 -6.12 -23.02 -28.74
CA VAL A 278 -5.60 -22.49 -30.01
C VAL A 278 -4.46 -21.48 -29.85
N ASP A 279 -4.50 -20.65 -28.83
CA ASP A 279 -3.40 -19.68 -28.55
C ASP A 279 -2.13 -20.40 -28.08
N ASN A 280 -2.25 -21.64 -27.57
CA ASN A 280 -1.19 -22.37 -26.87
C ASN A 280 -0.88 -23.74 -27.51
N GLU A 281 -1.20 -23.94 -28.79
CA GLU A 281 -0.99 -25.22 -29.49
C GLU A 281 0.45 -25.74 -29.47
N ARG A 282 1.43 -24.82 -29.32
CA ARG A 282 2.86 -25.14 -29.28
C ARG A 282 3.34 -25.56 -27.89
N ILE A 283 2.48 -25.45 -26.86
CA ILE A 283 2.85 -25.79 -25.49
C ILE A 283 2.50 -27.26 -25.23
N THR A 284 3.54 -28.08 -25.14
CA THR A 284 3.38 -29.48 -24.75
C THR A 284 2.93 -29.54 -23.28
N ASN A 285 1.96 -30.43 -22.99
CA ASN A 285 1.45 -30.64 -21.62
C ASN A 285 0.81 -29.38 -20.97
N LEU A 286 0.14 -28.54 -21.77
CA LEU A 286 -0.52 -27.31 -21.27
C LEU A 286 -1.37 -27.58 -20.01
N SER A 287 -2.20 -28.64 -20.04
CA SER A 287 -3.08 -28.97 -18.91
C SER A 287 -2.31 -29.25 -17.63
N ALA A 288 -1.22 -30.00 -17.70
CA ALA A 288 -0.39 -30.30 -16.51
C ALA A 288 0.25 -29.03 -15.92
N ILE A 289 0.77 -28.15 -16.79
CA ILE A 289 1.36 -26.87 -16.38
C ILE A 289 0.33 -25.98 -15.70
N LEU A 290 -0.88 -25.89 -16.26
CA LEU A 290 -1.96 -25.07 -15.69
C LEU A 290 -2.42 -25.61 -14.33
N ILE A 291 -2.56 -26.93 -14.19
CA ILE A 291 -2.94 -27.59 -12.92
C ILE A 291 -1.85 -27.34 -11.86
N GLU A 292 -0.58 -27.53 -12.20
CA GLU A 292 0.54 -27.28 -11.28
C GLU A 292 0.54 -25.83 -10.77
N ALA A 293 0.46 -24.86 -11.68
CA ALA A 293 0.41 -23.45 -11.34
C ALA A 293 -0.84 -23.10 -10.51
N ALA A 294 -2.01 -23.62 -10.88
CA ALA A 294 -3.24 -23.39 -10.15
C ALA A 294 -3.20 -23.96 -8.73
N ASN A 295 -2.68 -25.16 -8.56
CA ASN A 295 -2.53 -25.79 -7.25
C ASN A 295 -1.56 -25.00 -6.36
N LYS A 296 -0.44 -24.52 -6.91
CA LYS A 296 0.54 -23.69 -6.18
C LYS A 296 -0.09 -22.43 -5.59
N TYR A 297 -0.97 -21.77 -6.35
CA TYR A 297 -1.65 -20.54 -5.92
C TYR A 297 -3.09 -20.77 -5.44
N GLN A 298 -3.50 -22.02 -5.26
CA GLN A 298 -4.84 -22.41 -4.79
C GLN A 298 -5.97 -21.82 -5.67
N LYS A 299 -5.75 -21.79 -7.00
CA LYS A 299 -6.72 -21.26 -7.96
C LYS A 299 -7.66 -22.36 -8.45
N SER A 300 -8.92 -21.98 -8.68
CA SER A 300 -9.88 -22.83 -9.38
C SER A 300 -9.78 -22.58 -10.88
N LEU A 301 -9.64 -23.65 -11.65
CA LEU A 301 -9.71 -23.63 -13.09
C LEU A 301 -11.04 -24.25 -13.54
N THR A 302 -11.72 -23.60 -14.47
CA THR A 302 -12.94 -24.12 -15.08
C THR A 302 -12.66 -24.46 -16.55
N ALA A 303 -12.73 -25.72 -16.90
CA ALA A 303 -12.66 -26.19 -18.30
C ALA A 303 -14.00 -25.98 -18.98
N VAL A 304 -14.00 -25.39 -20.16
CA VAL A 304 -15.20 -25.17 -20.99
C VAL A 304 -15.01 -25.82 -22.36
N SER A 305 -16.08 -26.38 -22.90
CA SER A 305 -16.08 -27.10 -24.19
C SER A 305 -16.40 -26.19 -25.40
N SER A 306 -16.89 -24.98 -25.14
CA SER A 306 -17.32 -24.03 -26.16
C SER A 306 -16.86 -22.60 -25.86
N GLY A 307 -16.71 -21.80 -26.90
CA GLY A 307 -16.53 -20.36 -26.80
C GLY A 307 -17.81 -19.54 -26.96
N PHE A 308 -18.95 -20.21 -27.15
CA PHE A 308 -20.28 -19.61 -27.29
C PHE A 308 -20.89 -19.41 -25.90
N VAL A 309 -21.13 -18.15 -25.51
CA VAL A 309 -21.58 -17.78 -24.17
C VAL A 309 -23.10 -17.59 -24.09
N GLU A 310 -23.69 -17.88 -22.95
CA GLU A 310 -25.12 -17.71 -22.70
C GLU A 310 -25.51 -16.23 -22.63
N GLU A 311 -24.67 -15.43 -21.95
CA GLU A 311 -24.84 -13.99 -21.84
C GLU A 311 -23.49 -13.29 -22.02
N GLY A 312 -23.49 -12.15 -22.67
CA GLY A 312 -22.28 -11.32 -22.82
C GLY A 312 -21.67 -11.43 -24.21
N LYS A 313 -20.34 -11.65 -24.28
CA LYS A 313 -19.59 -11.69 -25.55
C LYS A 313 -18.78 -12.97 -25.66
N ASP A 314 -18.96 -13.69 -26.76
CA ASP A 314 -18.24 -14.92 -27.04
C ASP A 314 -16.73 -14.80 -26.94
N LEU A 315 -16.03 -15.89 -26.61
CA LEU A 315 -14.59 -15.90 -26.35
C LEU A 315 -13.73 -15.46 -27.53
N GLY A 316 -14.25 -15.48 -28.75
CA GLY A 316 -13.63 -14.94 -29.97
C GLY A 316 -13.87 -13.44 -30.21
N SER A 317 -14.62 -12.77 -29.34
CA SER A 317 -14.98 -11.36 -29.49
C SER A 317 -13.78 -10.41 -29.31
N LYS A 318 -13.84 -9.23 -29.92
CA LYS A 318 -12.89 -8.12 -29.67
C LYS A 318 -12.82 -7.66 -28.20
N TYR A 319 -13.77 -8.05 -27.36
CA TYR A 319 -13.80 -7.79 -25.92
C TYR A 319 -13.10 -8.87 -25.08
N VAL A 320 -12.55 -9.89 -25.73
CA VAL A 320 -11.66 -10.89 -25.13
C VAL A 320 -10.27 -10.66 -25.70
N LYS A 321 -9.48 -9.86 -24.98
CA LYS A 321 -8.18 -9.35 -25.46
C LYS A 321 -7.03 -10.21 -24.97
N MET A 322 -6.04 -10.41 -25.86
CA MET A 322 -4.75 -10.99 -25.45
C MET A 322 -4.04 -10.04 -24.50
N ILE A 323 -3.50 -10.57 -23.40
CA ILE A 323 -2.64 -9.83 -22.49
C ILE A 323 -1.20 -10.25 -22.79
N PRO A 324 -0.34 -9.35 -23.31
CA PRO A 324 1.06 -9.68 -23.55
C PRO A 324 1.86 -9.77 -22.24
N ALA A 325 2.85 -10.66 -22.21
CA ALA A 325 3.87 -10.65 -21.16
C ALA A 325 4.69 -9.35 -21.28
N ALA A 326 4.57 -8.45 -20.30
CA ALA A 326 5.21 -7.15 -20.35
C ALA A 326 6.67 -7.21 -19.90
N LYS A 327 7.58 -6.59 -20.64
CA LYS A 327 8.96 -6.31 -20.19
C LYS A 327 8.95 -5.03 -19.38
N VAL A 328 9.11 -5.18 -18.06
CA VAL A 328 8.98 -4.08 -17.11
C VAL A 328 10.34 -3.55 -16.70
N ALA A 329 10.48 -2.23 -16.71
CA ALA A 329 11.63 -1.52 -16.16
C ALA A 329 11.19 -0.55 -15.04
N VAL A 330 12.07 -0.35 -14.06
CA VAL A 330 11.91 0.64 -13.00
C VAL A 330 13.12 1.56 -12.93
N LEU A 331 12.88 2.86 -12.78
CA LEU A 331 13.93 3.84 -12.59
C LEU A 331 14.51 3.74 -11.18
N SER A 332 15.85 3.79 -11.04
CA SER A 332 16.59 3.80 -9.79
C SER A 332 17.60 4.96 -9.75
N GLY A 333 18.18 5.21 -8.59
CA GLY A 333 19.10 6.33 -8.40
C GLY A 333 18.37 7.68 -8.33
N MET A 334 19.12 8.78 -8.14
CA MET A 334 18.52 10.13 -8.14
C MET A 334 17.84 10.41 -9.47
N PRO A 335 16.57 10.88 -9.49
CA PRO A 335 15.79 11.51 -8.40
C PRO A 335 14.87 10.58 -7.60
N THR A 336 14.90 9.25 -7.80
CA THR A 336 14.01 8.34 -7.10
C THR A 336 14.34 8.24 -5.60
N SER A 337 13.32 8.13 -4.76
CA SER A 337 13.49 7.77 -3.36
C SER A 337 13.88 6.28 -3.25
N THR A 338 14.91 5.97 -2.47
CA THR A 338 15.33 4.58 -2.22
C THR A 338 14.21 3.74 -1.59
N LEU A 339 13.37 4.35 -0.75
CA LEU A 339 12.21 3.68 -0.15
C LEU A 339 11.15 3.35 -1.20
N ARG A 340 10.83 4.30 -2.08
CA ARG A 340 9.83 4.12 -3.15
C ARG A 340 10.29 3.11 -4.20
N PHE A 341 11.56 3.16 -4.56
CA PHE A 341 12.17 2.13 -5.41
C PHE A 341 12.13 0.75 -4.73
N GLY A 342 12.52 0.68 -3.46
CA GLY A 342 12.58 -0.58 -2.71
C GLY A 342 11.21 -1.25 -2.56
N GLU A 343 10.13 -0.49 -2.40
CA GLU A 343 8.75 -1.02 -2.38
C GLU A 343 8.39 -1.75 -3.68
N ILE A 344 8.75 -1.16 -4.83
CA ILE A 344 8.49 -1.73 -6.15
C ILE A 344 9.36 -2.96 -6.38
N TRP A 345 10.65 -2.87 -6.10
CA TRP A 345 11.58 -3.98 -6.24
C TRP A 345 11.16 -5.18 -5.38
N HIS A 346 10.87 -4.95 -4.09
CA HIS A 346 10.34 -5.97 -3.18
C HIS A 346 9.03 -6.58 -3.70
N PHE A 347 8.15 -5.76 -4.30
CA PHE A 347 6.89 -6.24 -4.88
C PHE A 347 7.15 -7.24 -6.00
N PHE A 348 8.03 -6.93 -6.94
CA PHE A 348 8.35 -7.82 -8.06
C PHE A 348 9.05 -9.10 -7.61
N GLU A 349 10.05 -9.01 -6.73
CA GLU A 349 10.84 -10.16 -6.29
C GLU A 349 10.10 -11.05 -5.29
N GLN A 350 9.47 -10.45 -4.27
CA GLN A 350 8.96 -11.18 -3.11
C GLN A 350 7.44 -11.44 -3.15
N GLN A 351 6.71 -10.69 -3.97
CA GLN A 351 5.25 -10.77 -3.95
C GLN A 351 4.66 -11.23 -5.29
N LEU A 352 5.13 -10.73 -6.41
CA LEU A 352 4.64 -11.09 -7.74
C LEU A 352 5.47 -12.20 -8.41
N HIS A 353 6.76 -12.29 -8.09
CA HIS A 353 7.73 -13.20 -8.71
C HIS A 353 7.82 -13.02 -10.23
N TYR A 354 7.92 -11.78 -10.69
CA TYR A 354 7.98 -11.42 -12.10
C TYR A 354 9.25 -10.62 -12.42
N PRO A 355 9.89 -10.85 -13.58
CA PRO A 355 11.14 -10.16 -13.95
C PRO A 355 11.00 -8.65 -13.98
N LEU A 356 11.99 -7.94 -13.44
CA LEU A 356 12.08 -6.49 -13.40
C LEU A 356 13.48 -6.04 -13.81
N ALA A 357 13.58 -5.18 -14.83
CA ALA A 357 14.84 -4.50 -15.16
C ALA A 357 14.98 -3.22 -14.32
N VAL A 358 16.16 -3.03 -13.73
CA VAL A 358 16.48 -1.82 -12.97
C VAL A 358 17.33 -0.91 -13.85
N LEU A 359 16.85 0.30 -14.10
CA LEU A 359 17.51 1.31 -14.92
C LEU A 359 18.01 2.46 -14.03
N ASP A 360 19.32 2.67 -14.02
CA ASP A 360 19.89 3.80 -13.30
C ASP A 360 19.58 5.11 -14.05
N ALA A 361 19.07 6.09 -13.33
CA ALA A 361 18.69 7.39 -13.87
C ALA A 361 19.86 8.12 -14.55
N SER A 362 21.09 7.93 -14.07
CA SER A 362 22.28 8.56 -14.65
C SER A 362 22.58 8.10 -16.09
N TYR A 363 22.11 6.92 -16.48
CA TYR A 363 22.33 6.34 -17.81
C TYR A 363 21.08 6.27 -18.67
N ILE A 364 19.93 6.73 -18.19
CA ILE A 364 18.64 6.57 -18.88
C ILE A 364 18.65 7.18 -20.30
N ALA A 365 19.43 8.22 -20.54
CA ALA A 365 19.57 8.85 -21.85
C ALA A 365 20.17 7.88 -22.91
N GLU A 366 20.97 6.91 -22.49
CA GLU A 366 21.63 5.93 -23.35
C GLU A 366 20.80 4.64 -23.51
N VAL A 367 19.78 4.44 -22.67
CA VAL A 367 18.95 3.23 -22.67
C VAL A 367 17.99 3.24 -23.85
N ASP A 368 17.95 2.18 -24.63
CA ASP A 368 16.92 1.97 -25.65
C ASP A 368 15.60 1.55 -24.99
N LEU A 369 14.69 2.51 -24.81
CA LEU A 369 13.39 2.29 -24.18
C LEU A 369 12.46 1.36 -24.98
N THR A 370 12.71 1.14 -26.28
CA THR A 370 11.89 0.25 -27.11
C THR A 370 12.03 -1.23 -26.71
N LYS A 371 13.03 -1.55 -25.90
CA LYS A 371 13.22 -2.89 -25.31
C LYS A 371 12.23 -3.20 -24.17
N TYR A 372 11.54 -2.21 -23.67
CA TYR A 372 10.62 -2.31 -22.54
C TYR A 372 9.19 -1.91 -22.95
N ASP A 373 8.22 -2.63 -22.42
CA ASP A 373 6.80 -2.35 -22.63
C ASP A 373 6.25 -1.41 -21.55
N VAL A 374 6.83 -1.46 -20.34
CA VAL A 374 6.43 -0.67 -19.17
C VAL A 374 7.66 -0.04 -18.53
N LEU A 375 7.58 1.26 -18.24
CA LEU A 375 8.55 2.00 -17.43
C LEU A 375 7.86 2.58 -16.20
N VAL A 376 8.38 2.25 -15.01
CA VAL A 376 7.87 2.78 -13.74
C VAL A 376 8.80 3.89 -13.25
N LEU A 377 8.23 5.07 -12.97
CA LEU A 377 8.89 6.18 -12.29
C LEU A 377 8.42 6.19 -10.82
N PRO A 378 9.24 5.69 -9.88
CA PRO A 378 8.91 5.74 -8.46
C PRO A 378 8.80 7.19 -7.95
N GLY A 379 8.14 7.39 -6.81
CA GLY A 379 8.15 8.70 -6.14
C GLY A 379 9.58 9.11 -5.73
N GLY A 380 9.80 10.42 -5.67
CA GLY A 380 11.09 10.98 -5.26
C GLY A 380 11.19 12.48 -5.57
N ASN A 381 12.28 13.11 -5.12
CA ASN A 381 12.45 14.55 -5.19
C ASN A 381 13.45 14.95 -6.29
N GLY A 382 13.11 16.03 -7.00
CA GLY A 382 14.01 16.59 -8.02
C GLY A 382 13.78 16.06 -9.44
N TYR A 383 12.67 15.40 -9.68
CA TYR A 383 12.28 14.93 -11.01
C TYR A 383 12.26 16.04 -12.07
N HIS A 384 11.93 17.28 -11.71
CA HIS A 384 11.94 18.43 -12.63
C HIS A 384 13.32 18.73 -13.23
N LYS A 385 14.41 18.32 -12.57
CA LYS A 385 15.78 18.43 -13.11
C LYS A 385 16.16 17.27 -14.00
N PHE A 386 15.55 16.12 -13.78
CA PHE A 386 15.79 14.87 -14.49
C PHE A 386 14.92 14.78 -15.76
N LEU A 387 13.63 15.12 -15.64
CA LEU A 387 12.67 15.16 -16.75
C LEU A 387 12.72 16.54 -17.43
N ASP A 388 13.85 16.84 -18.08
CA ASP A 388 13.97 18.02 -18.92
C ASP A 388 13.13 17.87 -20.21
N SER A 389 13.04 18.93 -21.00
CA SER A 389 12.24 18.93 -22.24
C SER A 389 12.64 17.85 -23.23
N SER A 390 13.91 17.46 -23.28
CA SER A 390 14.41 16.39 -24.15
C SER A 390 13.94 15.03 -23.66
N MET A 391 14.06 14.75 -22.36
CA MET A 391 13.62 13.50 -21.77
C MET A 391 12.09 13.35 -21.82
N LEU A 392 11.33 14.43 -21.55
CA LEU A 392 9.87 14.43 -21.67
C LEU A 392 9.45 14.11 -23.11
N LYS A 393 10.09 14.74 -24.11
CA LYS A 393 9.83 14.44 -25.54
C LYS A 393 10.10 12.98 -25.86
N ARG A 394 11.22 12.45 -25.41
CA ARG A 394 11.61 11.04 -25.62
C ARG A 394 10.64 10.05 -24.98
N LEU A 395 10.23 10.30 -23.73
CA LEU A 395 9.22 9.48 -23.04
C LEU A 395 7.89 9.51 -23.80
N LYS A 396 7.46 10.71 -24.25
CA LYS A 396 6.24 10.87 -25.01
C LYS A 396 6.27 10.13 -26.36
N GLU A 397 7.40 10.18 -27.08
CA GLU A 397 7.58 9.44 -28.33
C GLU A 397 7.52 7.94 -28.10
N TRP A 398 8.17 7.43 -27.04
CA TRP A 398 8.12 6.03 -26.65
C TRP A 398 6.69 5.59 -26.28
N VAL A 399 5.97 6.40 -25.49
CA VAL A 399 4.55 6.12 -25.18
C VAL A 399 3.70 6.13 -26.46
N ASN A 400 3.88 7.11 -27.35
CA ASN A 400 3.17 7.16 -28.64
C ASN A 400 3.32 5.87 -29.48
N GLN A 401 4.48 5.21 -29.39
CA GLN A 401 4.78 3.97 -30.10
C GLN A 401 4.17 2.73 -29.44
N GLY A 402 3.65 2.84 -28.22
CA GLY A 402 2.98 1.76 -27.50
C GLY A 402 3.51 1.50 -26.09
N GLY A 403 4.52 2.24 -25.64
CA GLY A 403 5.05 2.15 -24.29
C GLY A 403 4.02 2.56 -23.22
N ARG A 404 4.17 2.03 -22.03
CA ARG A 404 3.33 2.35 -20.87
C ARG A 404 4.18 2.97 -19.78
N LEU A 405 3.92 4.24 -19.47
CA LEU A 405 4.57 4.98 -18.40
C LEU A 405 3.70 4.91 -17.13
N ILE A 406 4.24 4.39 -16.04
CA ILE A 406 3.59 4.42 -14.71
C ILE A 406 4.33 5.45 -13.87
N SER A 407 3.70 6.58 -13.58
CA SER A 407 4.24 7.65 -12.74
C SER A 407 3.56 7.63 -11.37
N MET A 408 4.38 7.59 -10.29
CA MET A 408 3.90 7.39 -8.92
C MET A 408 4.29 8.56 -8.01
N GLY A 409 3.35 9.04 -7.22
CA GLY A 409 3.59 10.06 -6.18
C GLY A 409 4.21 11.33 -6.73
N GLU A 410 5.35 11.71 -6.18
CA GLU A 410 6.02 12.99 -6.48
C GLU A 410 6.56 13.08 -7.91
N SER A 411 6.78 11.95 -8.61
CA SER A 411 7.23 11.98 -10.02
C SER A 411 6.18 12.60 -10.95
N ILE A 412 4.90 12.55 -10.58
CA ILE A 412 3.78 13.09 -11.36
C ILE A 412 3.90 14.62 -11.53
N ALA A 413 4.39 15.31 -10.51
CA ALA A 413 4.52 16.78 -10.55
C ALA A 413 5.39 17.30 -11.70
N SER A 414 6.30 16.47 -12.21
CA SER A 414 7.15 16.84 -13.36
C SER A 414 6.51 16.55 -14.72
N LEU A 415 5.30 16.00 -14.73
CA LEU A 415 4.47 15.81 -15.92
C LEU A 415 3.33 16.84 -15.98
N ASP A 416 3.15 17.65 -14.92
CA ASP A 416 2.04 18.58 -14.73
C ASP A 416 2.05 19.71 -15.79
N GLY A 417 1.16 19.62 -16.78
CA GLY A 417 1.07 20.57 -17.89
C GLY A 417 2.27 20.59 -18.83
N GLU A 418 3.31 19.83 -18.55
CA GLU A 418 4.57 19.81 -19.28
C GLU A 418 4.56 18.75 -20.40
N GLY A 419 5.33 18.98 -21.45
CA GLY A 419 5.49 18.03 -22.55
C GLY A 419 4.19 17.59 -23.25
N GLY A 420 3.03 18.22 -22.93
CA GLY A 420 1.71 17.89 -23.47
C GLY A 420 1.06 16.68 -22.82
N PHE A 421 1.42 16.34 -21.58
CA PHE A 421 0.67 15.45 -20.70
C PHE A 421 -0.57 16.17 -20.15
N LYS A 422 -1.65 15.43 -19.92
CA LYS A 422 -2.96 16.00 -19.54
C LYS A 422 -3.17 16.14 -18.02
N ILE A 423 -2.28 15.57 -17.23
CA ILE A 423 -2.35 15.72 -15.78
C ILE A 423 -2.16 17.18 -15.40
N THR A 424 -2.99 17.68 -14.50
CA THR A 424 -2.93 19.07 -14.04
C THR A 424 -3.11 19.12 -12.53
N SER A 425 -2.18 19.77 -11.85
CA SER A 425 -2.31 20.07 -10.41
C SER A 425 -3.52 20.96 -10.20
N LYS A 426 -4.27 20.66 -9.16
CA LYS A 426 -5.37 21.57 -8.79
C LYS A 426 -4.80 22.92 -8.44
N VAL A 427 -5.21 23.92 -9.23
CA VAL A 427 -4.82 25.32 -9.02
C VAL A 427 -5.29 25.71 -7.61
N LYS A 428 -4.38 26.25 -6.81
CA LYS A 428 -4.78 26.96 -5.60
C LYS A 428 -5.72 28.06 -6.05
N GLU A 429 -7.01 27.94 -5.71
CA GLU A 429 -7.83 29.15 -5.71
C GLU A 429 -7.02 30.17 -4.94
N LYS A 430 -6.73 31.31 -5.58
CA LYS A 430 -6.14 32.45 -4.88
C LYS A 430 -7.23 32.90 -3.92
N ASP A 431 -7.34 32.20 -2.79
CA ASP A 431 -7.99 32.78 -1.65
C ASP A 431 -7.29 34.13 -1.46
N SER A 432 -8.05 35.20 -1.56
CA SER A 432 -7.67 36.50 -1.00
C SER A 432 -7.64 36.31 0.51
N VAL A 433 -6.63 35.58 0.98
CA VAL A 433 -6.42 35.33 2.40
C VAL A 433 -6.10 36.69 2.99
N ALA A 434 -7.07 37.25 3.70
CA ALA A 434 -6.78 38.35 4.59
C ALA A 434 -5.55 37.94 5.41
N ILE A 435 -4.47 38.71 5.33
CA ILE A 435 -3.24 38.39 6.07
C ILE A 435 -3.62 38.42 7.56
N THR A 436 -3.85 37.24 8.11
CA THR A 436 -4.13 37.10 9.54
C THR A 436 -2.79 37.11 10.26
N MET A 437 -2.61 38.06 11.16
CA MET A 437 -1.43 38.10 12.02
C MET A 437 -1.44 36.89 12.94
N VAL A 438 -0.53 35.95 12.69
CA VAL A 438 -0.33 34.75 13.53
C VAL A 438 0.85 35.03 14.47
N PRO A 439 0.68 34.91 15.80
CA PRO A 439 1.78 34.95 16.72
C PRO A 439 2.89 33.96 16.35
N HIS A 440 4.15 34.35 16.47
CA HIS A 440 5.30 33.54 16.06
C HIS A 440 5.28 32.14 16.70
N GLU A 441 4.89 32.05 17.96
CA GLU A 441 4.76 30.78 18.70
C GLU A 441 3.72 29.80 18.12
N ASN A 442 2.76 30.29 17.34
CA ASN A 442 1.69 29.50 16.73
C ASN A 442 1.97 29.12 15.28
N LEU A 443 3.06 29.59 14.66
CA LEU A 443 3.36 29.37 13.26
C LEU A 443 3.47 27.87 12.89
N GLU A 444 4.02 27.06 13.76
CA GLU A 444 4.15 25.61 13.53
C GLU A 444 2.78 24.93 13.51
N ARG A 445 1.90 25.28 14.45
CA ARG A 445 0.51 24.77 14.50
C ARG A 445 -0.32 25.23 13.29
N GLU A 446 -0.11 26.45 12.82
CA GLU A 446 -0.77 26.97 11.62
C GLU A 446 -0.36 26.19 10.35
N LYS A 447 0.90 25.76 10.26
CA LYS A 447 1.37 24.91 9.14
C LYS A 447 0.64 23.56 9.12
N MET A 448 0.37 22.96 10.30
CA MET A 448 -0.33 21.69 10.39
C MET A 448 -1.75 21.72 9.82
N LYS A 449 -2.40 22.88 9.76
CA LYS A 449 -3.71 23.03 9.08
C LYS A 449 -3.66 22.70 7.61
N ASN A 450 -2.49 22.85 6.99
CA ASN A 450 -2.25 22.61 5.57
C ASN A 450 -1.53 21.29 5.28
N ASP A 451 -1.34 20.42 6.27
CA ASP A 451 -0.55 19.21 6.13
C ASP A 451 -1.38 17.93 6.29
N ILE A 452 -0.89 16.83 5.71
CA ILE A 452 -1.41 15.48 5.86
C ILE A 452 -0.22 14.58 6.19
N THR A 453 -0.05 14.23 7.45
CA THR A 453 1.03 13.33 7.90
C THR A 453 0.69 11.86 7.62
N GLY A 454 -0.60 11.55 7.50
CA GLY A 454 -1.10 10.26 7.07
C GLY A 454 -2.60 10.15 7.30
N ALA A 455 -3.38 10.05 6.24
CA ALA A 455 -4.83 9.95 6.33
C ALA A 455 -5.38 8.94 5.30
N ILE A 456 -6.33 8.12 5.73
CA ILE A 456 -7.03 7.19 4.86
C ILE A 456 -8.30 7.85 4.34
N PHE A 457 -8.42 7.92 3.02
CA PHE A 457 -9.62 8.41 2.34
C PHE A 457 -10.36 7.26 1.68
N LYS A 458 -11.68 7.23 1.84
CA LYS A 458 -12.54 6.36 1.06
C LYS A 458 -12.76 6.98 -0.32
N THR A 459 -12.29 6.32 -1.35
CA THR A 459 -12.36 6.79 -2.74
C THR A 459 -13.45 6.06 -3.51
N ARG A 460 -13.94 6.68 -4.59
CA ARG A 460 -14.78 6.04 -5.59
C ARG A 460 -13.91 5.42 -6.67
N VAL A 461 -14.39 4.31 -7.24
CA VAL A 461 -13.68 3.55 -8.28
C VAL A 461 -14.62 3.29 -9.45
N ASP A 462 -14.15 3.57 -10.66
CA ASP A 462 -14.77 3.05 -11.89
C ASP A 462 -14.29 1.62 -12.14
N ALA A 463 -15.02 0.65 -11.62
CA ALA A 463 -14.73 -0.77 -11.76
C ALA A 463 -14.90 -1.30 -13.20
N THR A 464 -15.35 -0.46 -14.15
CA THR A 464 -15.45 -0.83 -15.56
C THR A 464 -14.15 -0.60 -16.33
N HIS A 465 -13.25 0.20 -15.80
CA HIS A 465 -11.95 0.49 -16.40
C HIS A 465 -10.94 -0.66 -16.14
N PRO A 466 -10.11 -1.05 -17.11
CA PRO A 466 -9.14 -2.15 -16.96
C PRO A 466 -8.19 -1.99 -15.75
N LEU A 467 -7.75 -0.77 -15.44
CA LEU A 467 -6.94 -0.49 -14.26
C LEU A 467 -7.63 -0.92 -12.94
N ALA A 468 -8.95 -1.02 -12.91
CA ALA A 468 -9.75 -1.35 -11.73
C ALA A 468 -10.36 -2.76 -11.78
N PHE A 469 -9.94 -3.64 -12.70
CA PHE A 469 -10.42 -5.02 -12.72
C PHE A 469 -10.07 -5.73 -11.40
N GLY A 470 -11.02 -6.51 -10.88
CA GLY A 470 -10.94 -7.12 -9.55
C GLY A 470 -11.43 -6.24 -8.40
N TYR A 471 -11.62 -4.93 -8.63
CA TYR A 471 -12.19 -4.02 -7.64
C TYR A 471 -13.71 -3.85 -7.82
N LYS A 472 -14.33 -3.33 -6.75
CA LYS A 472 -15.70 -2.81 -6.75
C LYS A 472 -15.65 -1.28 -6.82
N ASP A 473 -16.70 -0.63 -6.36
CA ASP A 473 -16.91 0.83 -6.43
C ASP A 473 -16.11 1.65 -5.38
N THR A 474 -15.32 0.99 -4.56
CA THR A 474 -14.65 1.60 -3.40
C THR A 474 -13.22 1.10 -3.23
N TYR A 475 -12.32 2.03 -2.92
CA TYR A 475 -10.94 1.79 -2.51
C TYR A 475 -10.60 2.68 -1.31
N PHE A 476 -9.77 2.21 -0.39
CA PHE A 476 -9.23 3.01 0.70
C PHE A 476 -7.81 3.42 0.37
N SER A 477 -7.60 4.72 0.13
CA SER A 477 -6.30 5.28 -0.23
C SER A 477 -5.61 5.88 0.98
N LEU A 478 -4.35 5.54 1.20
CA LEU A 478 -3.48 6.21 2.16
C LEU A 478 -2.82 7.42 1.51
N LYS A 479 -3.15 8.59 1.99
CA LYS A 479 -2.57 9.84 1.54
C LYS A 479 -1.49 10.30 2.52
N LEU A 480 -0.28 10.54 1.98
CA LEU A 480 0.88 11.09 2.68
C LEU A 480 1.30 12.37 1.95
N GLY A 481 0.80 13.51 2.42
CA GLY A 481 1.04 14.80 1.79
C GLY A 481 -0.17 15.35 1.03
N ILE A 482 0.00 16.52 0.47
CA ILE A 482 -1.08 17.40 -0.02
C ILE A 482 -1.20 17.47 -1.54
N ASN A 483 -0.45 16.67 -2.28
CA ASN A 483 -0.49 16.68 -3.75
C ASN A 483 -1.89 16.29 -4.25
N THR A 484 -2.47 17.14 -5.05
CA THR A 484 -3.81 16.96 -5.64
C THR A 484 -3.80 17.31 -7.11
N TYR A 485 -4.49 16.51 -7.90
CA TYR A 485 -4.63 16.71 -9.34
C TYR A 485 -6.10 16.69 -9.73
N ASP A 486 -6.43 17.41 -10.79
CA ASP A 486 -7.76 17.41 -11.35
C ASP A 486 -8.12 16.04 -11.95
N TYR A 487 -9.41 15.78 -12.12
CA TYR A 487 -9.87 14.60 -12.83
C TYR A 487 -9.40 14.63 -14.29
N LEU A 488 -9.01 13.48 -14.80
CA LEU A 488 -8.79 13.29 -16.22
C LEU A 488 -10.13 13.15 -16.94
N GLU A 489 -10.30 13.80 -18.07
CA GLU A 489 -11.57 13.86 -18.82
C GLU A 489 -12.17 12.47 -19.10
N ASN A 490 -11.35 11.51 -19.56
CA ASN A 490 -11.81 10.17 -19.96
C ASN A 490 -11.01 9.04 -19.29
N GLY A 491 -10.25 9.32 -18.22
CA GLY A 491 -9.34 8.35 -17.63
C GLY A 491 -9.26 8.40 -16.10
N THR A 492 -10.21 9.04 -15.43
CA THR A 492 -10.32 9.02 -13.97
C THR A 492 -10.83 7.66 -13.51
N VAL A 493 -9.99 6.90 -12.79
CA VAL A 493 -10.32 5.54 -12.37
C VAL A 493 -10.63 5.46 -10.88
N ALA A 494 -9.77 6.05 -10.03
CA ALA A 494 -10.04 6.17 -8.60
C ALA A 494 -9.91 7.65 -8.20
N TYR A 495 -10.85 8.12 -7.36
CA TYR A 495 -10.94 9.55 -7.05
C TYR A 495 -11.59 9.83 -5.69
N ILE A 496 -11.23 10.97 -5.10
CA ILE A 496 -11.86 11.52 -3.90
C ILE A 496 -13.04 12.41 -4.34
N SER A 497 -14.23 12.15 -3.80
CA SER A 497 -15.44 12.95 -4.06
C SER A 497 -15.40 14.31 -3.35
N LYS A 498 -16.31 15.23 -3.70
CA LYS A 498 -16.30 16.64 -3.25
C LYS A 498 -16.21 16.79 -1.72
N ASP A 499 -17.04 16.10 -0.98
CA ASP A 499 -17.21 16.30 0.46
C ASP A 499 -16.64 15.15 1.29
N THR A 500 -15.60 14.47 0.77
CA THR A 500 -14.97 13.33 1.42
C THR A 500 -14.01 13.80 2.52
N ILE A 501 -14.26 13.34 3.75
CA ILE A 501 -13.33 13.50 4.87
C ILE A 501 -12.55 12.20 5.08
N PRO A 502 -11.36 12.22 5.73
CA PRO A 502 -10.64 11.00 6.03
C PRO A 502 -11.41 10.10 7.00
N VAL A 503 -11.35 8.79 6.77
CA VAL A 503 -11.95 7.78 7.66
C VAL A 503 -11.05 7.42 8.82
N ALA A 504 -9.74 7.69 8.70
CA ALA A 504 -8.74 7.51 9.75
C ALA A 504 -7.53 8.41 9.52
N GLY A 505 -6.80 8.73 10.58
CA GLY A 505 -5.57 9.50 10.55
C GLY A 505 -5.78 11.01 10.56
N PHE A 506 -4.67 11.74 10.45
CA PHE A 506 -4.65 13.20 10.53
C PHE A 506 -4.53 13.84 9.14
N ALA A 507 -5.46 14.74 8.87
CA ALA A 507 -5.37 15.70 7.79
C ALA A 507 -5.82 17.06 8.32
N GLY A 508 -5.00 18.09 8.15
CA GLY A 508 -5.34 19.44 8.55
C GLY A 508 -6.59 19.95 7.82
N ASN A 509 -7.37 20.80 8.46
CA ASN A 509 -8.68 21.24 7.94
C ASN A 509 -8.59 21.98 6.59
N GLU A 510 -7.53 22.75 6.37
CA GLU A 510 -7.28 23.42 5.09
C GLU A 510 -6.79 22.43 4.02
N ALA A 511 -6.00 21.43 4.41
CA ALA A 511 -5.62 20.35 3.52
C ALA A 511 -6.83 19.51 3.11
N GLN A 512 -7.73 19.17 4.05
CA GLN A 512 -8.96 18.41 3.74
C GLN A 512 -9.83 19.12 2.68
N LYS A 513 -10.01 20.43 2.78
CA LYS A 513 -10.78 21.22 1.80
C LYS A 513 -10.23 21.08 0.37
N LYS A 514 -8.90 20.96 0.24
CA LYS A 514 -8.22 20.80 -1.05
C LYS A 514 -8.34 19.39 -1.64
N MET A 515 -8.58 18.37 -0.79
CA MET A 515 -8.65 16.97 -1.22
C MET A 515 -9.91 16.65 -2.04
N GLY A 516 -11.02 17.34 -1.80
CA GLY A 516 -12.27 17.07 -2.51
C GLY A 516 -12.13 17.23 -4.03
N LYS A 517 -12.75 16.36 -4.82
CA LYS A 517 -12.66 16.30 -6.29
C LYS A 517 -11.22 16.13 -6.82
N SER A 518 -10.43 15.25 -6.23
CA SER A 518 -9.07 14.97 -6.67
C SER A 518 -8.88 13.56 -7.19
N LEU A 519 -8.00 13.43 -8.19
CA LEU A 519 -7.55 12.17 -8.75
C LEU A 519 -6.74 11.38 -7.71
N VAL A 520 -6.94 10.06 -7.70
CA VAL A 520 -6.11 9.10 -6.96
C VAL A 520 -5.37 8.20 -7.96
N PHE A 521 -6.10 7.56 -8.88
CA PHE A 521 -5.51 6.80 -9.97
C PHE A 521 -6.20 7.17 -11.28
N GLY A 522 -5.42 7.32 -12.33
CA GLY A 522 -5.95 7.64 -13.64
C GLY A 522 -5.07 7.15 -14.78
N VAL A 523 -5.65 7.11 -15.97
CA VAL A 523 -4.99 6.66 -17.20
C VAL A 523 -5.20 7.71 -18.28
N GLU A 524 -4.11 8.12 -18.94
CA GLU A 524 -4.13 8.96 -20.12
C GLU A 524 -3.73 8.12 -21.33
N GLU A 525 -4.61 8.05 -22.32
CA GLU A 525 -4.30 7.47 -23.62
C GLU A 525 -3.40 8.43 -24.42
N HIS A 526 -2.29 7.92 -24.95
CA HIS A 526 -1.36 8.72 -25.73
C HIS A 526 -0.81 7.94 -26.93
N GLY A 527 -1.32 8.20 -28.12
CA GLY A 527 -1.00 7.45 -29.33
C GLY A 527 -1.37 5.96 -29.18
N LYS A 528 -0.38 5.06 -29.31
CA LYS A 528 -0.58 3.62 -29.12
C LYS A 528 -0.35 3.18 -27.66
N GLY A 529 0.17 4.03 -26.80
CA GLY A 529 0.52 3.76 -25.43
C GLY A 529 -0.34 4.49 -24.41
N GLN A 530 0.10 4.46 -23.16
CA GLN A 530 -0.67 5.00 -22.03
C GLN A 530 0.27 5.57 -20.96
N ILE A 531 -0.22 6.58 -20.25
CA ILE A 531 0.38 7.03 -19.00
C ILE A 531 -0.58 6.68 -17.86
N VAL A 532 -0.08 5.97 -16.86
CA VAL A 532 -0.83 5.65 -15.64
C VAL A 532 -0.32 6.53 -14.51
N TYR A 533 -1.19 7.32 -13.93
CA TYR A 533 -0.91 8.18 -12.80
C TYR A 533 -1.37 7.53 -11.51
N MET A 534 -0.44 7.32 -10.57
CA MET A 534 -0.72 6.80 -9.23
C MET A 534 -0.34 7.87 -8.21
N VAL A 535 -1.29 8.79 -7.92
CA VAL A 535 -1.05 9.93 -7.03
C VAL A 535 -0.70 9.47 -5.63
N ASP A 536 -1.43 8.50 -5.11
CA ASP A 536 -1.10 7.84 -3.85
C ASP A 536 -0.37 6.52 -4.11
N ASN A 537 0.40 6.06 -3.13
CA ASN A 537 1.20 4.86 -3.29
C ASN A 537 0.40 3.56 -3.02
N PRO A 538 0.08 2.75 -4.04
CA PRO A 538 -0.67 1.51 -3.86
C PRO A 538 0.14 0.38 -3.22
N LEU A 539 1.46 0.52 -3.11
CA LEU A 539 2.38 -0.49 -2.57
C LEU A 539 2.94 -0.14 -1.20
N PHE A 540 2.40 0.89 -0.55
CA PHE A 540 2.97 1.51 0.63
C PHE A 540 3.53 0.48 1.62
N ARG A 541 4.84 0.56 1.85
CA ARG A 541 5.65 -0.28 2.76
C ARG A 541 5.39 -1.80 2.63
N GLY A 542 4.92 -2.25 1.47
CA GLY A 542 4.67 -3.66 1.16
C GLY A 542 3.44 -4.28 1.83
N PHE A 543 2.73 -3.56 2.73
CA PHE A 543 1.57 -4.09 3.46
C PHE A 543 0.21 -3.54 3.01
N TRP A 544 0.15 -2.55 2.11
CA TRP A 544 -1.10 -2.00 1.59
C TRP A 544 -1.74 -2.95 0.57
N GLU A 545 -2.28 -4.08 1.06
CA GLU A 545 -2.81 -5.16 0.21
C GLU A 545 -3.90 -4.66 -0.74
N ASN A 546 -4.76 -3.76 -0.24
CA ASN A 546 -5.85 -3.18 -1.00
C ASN A 546 -5.41 -2.43 -2.28
N GLY A 547 -4.15 -2.00 -2.38
CA GLY A 547 -3.62 -1.27 -3.53
C GLY A 547 -2.89 -2.13 -4.57
N LYS A 548 -2.40 -3.30 -4.19
CA LYS A 548 -1.47 -4.09 -5.01
C LYS A 548 -2.03 -4.47 -6.37
N LEU A 549 -3.31 -4.85 -6.44
CA LEU A 549 -3.93 -5.24 -7.70
C LEU A 549 -4.07 -4.06 -8.68
N PHE A 550 -4.23 -2.79 -8.21
CA PHE A 550 -4.15 -1.62 -9.09
C PHE A 550 -2.80 -1.52 -9.79
N PHE A 551 -1.71 -1.78 -9.05
CA PHE A 551 -0.37 -1.75 -9.63
C PHE A 551 -0.16 -2.89 -10.63
N VAL A 552 -0.64 -4.10 -10.33
CA VAL A 552 -0.63 -5.23 -11.27
C VAL A 552 -1.44 -4.92 -12.53
N ASN A 553 -2.63 -4.36 -12.37
CA ASN A 553 -3.46 -3.96 -13.50
C ASN A 553 -2.78 -2.89 -14.37
N ALA A 554 -2.06 -1.95 -13.75
CA ALA A 554 -1.26 -0.99 -14.49
C ALA A 554 -0.16 -1.64 -15.33
N ILE A 555 0.38 -2.78 -14.88
CA ILE A 555 1.42 -3.52 -15.63
C ILE A 555 0.80 -4.35 -16.75
N PHE A 556 -0.29 -5.08 -16.50
CA PHE A 556 -0.81 -6.09 -17.43
C PHE A 556 -2.13 -5.72 -18.09
N MET A 557 -3.08 -5.09 -17.39
CA MET A 557 -4.48 -5.00 -17.83
C MET A 557 -4.84 -3.69 -18.55
N SER A 558 -4.12 -2.61 -18.31
CA SER A 558 -4.48 -1.29 -18.84
C SER A 558 -4.22 -1.19 -20.36
N LYS A 559 -5.02 -1.86 -21.20
CA LYS A 559 -5.23 -1.56 -22.63
C LYS A 559 -6.47 -2.24 -23.16
#